data_4afee446f358dbf8241a99f5b9a90593
#
_entry.id   4afee446f358dbf8241a99f5b9a90593
#
_cell.length_a   1.000
_cell.length_b   1.000
_cell.length_c   1.000
_cell.angle_alpha   90.00
_cell.angle_beta   90.00
_cell.angle_gamma   90.00
#
_symmetry.space_group_name_H-M   'P 1'
#
loop_
_entity.id
_entity.type
_entity.pdbx_description
1 polymer ?
#
loop_
_entity_poly.entity_id
_entity_poly.type
_entity_poly.pdbx_seq_one_letter_code
_entity_poly.pdbx_strand_id
1 'polypeptide(L)'
;MKCIATILLVFMTVTLVISGILLWKRRKEASDYSRIIWAVFSWISAFFTLTFIMRTWQETTTADGAFFEPEHTFVPILMQMTFFLYPLEVIRPTISRAKVYVLLFTPLILLVSVGMCAGIEYTTIYTYADLWQHIGEFNVWFRLLTLTVMLFYCFSLFLVPYDWRKSSADKKFIMFYSCGFCLIGLLHFSIQMSHAYWLVLAHQIVWITFFLAVAWYELRERLLVPQTVLEQVESCDGDSADDSLWKEINLLLDNNDKWRDPNLSLSSLSEQLASNRTYVGEAFKRNARMTFIEYLTKRRIGYVIDALQANPNADIHELLNHVGYRQRSTAWRNFQKITGMTPTEFVDNLK
;
A
#
# COMPACT_ATOMS: atom_id res chain seq x y z
N MET A 1 -20.86 27.86 -2.06
CA MET A 1 -20.55 26.43 -1.89
C MET A 1 -20.37 25.68 -3.22
N LYS A 2 -21.25 25.82 -4.20
CA LYS A 2 -21.10 25.18 -5.55
C LYS A 2 -19.75 25.51 -6.22
N CYS A 3 -19.31 26.76 -6.17
CA CYS A 3 -18.03 27.20 -6.73
C CYS A 3 -16.80 26.47 -6.13
N ILE A 4 -16.78 26.27 -4.82
CA ILE A 4 -15.71 25.55 -4.11
C ILE A 4 -15.67 24.09 -4.52
N ALA A 5 -16.84 23.43 -4.59
CA ALA A 5 -16.94 22.05 -5.05
C ALA A 5 -16.45 21.89 -6.50
N THR A 6 -16.85 22.80 -7.40
CA THR A 6 -16.40 22.76 -8.78
C THR A 6 -14.88 22.92 -8.90
N ILE A 7 -14.28 23.86 -8.16
CA ILE A 7 -12.82 24.04 -8.12
C ILE A 7 -12.14 22.76 -7.62
N LEU A 8 -12.67 22.15 -6.54
CA LEU A 8 -12.14 20.91 -5.99
C LEU A 8 -12.19 19.76 -7.01
N LEU A 9 -13.31 19.61 -7.71
CA LEU A 9 -13.51 18.60 -8.75
C LEU A 9 -12.58 18.79 -9.95
N VAL A 10 -12.39 20.03 -10.39
CA VAL A 10 -11.44 20.35 -11.47
C VAL A 10 -10.02 20.00 -11.03
N PHE A 11 -9.60 20.41 -9.82
CA PHE A 11 -8.30 20.06 -9.27
C PHE A 11 -8.12 18.54 -9.20
N MET A 12 -9.14 17.81 -8.74
CA MET A 12 -9.16 16.36 -8.69
C MET A 12 -8.97 15.75 -10.08
N THR A 13 -9.72 16.20 -11.08
CA THR A 13 -9.62 15.71 -12.45
C THR A 13 -8.21 15.87 -13.01
N VAL A 14 -7.63 17.08 -12.88
CA VAL A 14 -6.27 17.36 -13.34
C VAL A 14 -5.24 16.47 -12.63
N THR A 15 -5.38 16.33 -11.33
CA THR A 15 -4.46 15.49 -10.50
C THR A 15 -4.54 14.01 -10.89
N LEU A 16 -5.74 13.49 -11.12
CA LEU A 16 -5.95 12.10 -11.57
C LEU A 16 -5.33 11.86 -12.96
N VAL A 17 -5.51 12.80 -13.90
CA VAL A 17 -4.91 12.68 -15.25
C VAL A 17 -3.39 12.67 -15.16
N ILE A 18 -2.78 13.60 -14.41
CA ILE A 18 -1.33 13.69 -14.24
C ILE A 18 -0.79 12.43 -13.56
N SER A 19 -1.41 11.97 -12.48
CA SER A 19 -1.01 10.75 -11.77
C SER A 19 -1.06 9.54 -12.69
N GLY A 20 -2.12 9.39 -13.48
CA GLY A 20 -2.25 8.32 -14.46
C GLY A 20 -1.13 8.34 -15.52
N ILE A 21 -0.79 9.52 -16.05
CA ILE A 21 0.30 9.68 -17.02
C ILE A 21 1.66 9.31 -16.40
N LEU A 22 1.94 9.74 -15.17
CA LEU A 22 3.19 9.45 -14.49
C LEU A 22 3.34 7.94 -14.22
N LEU A 23 2.29 7.30 -13.72
CA LEU A 23 2.26 5.86 -13.47
C LEU A 23 2.43 5.07 -14.77
N TRP A 24 1.75 5.48 -15.84
CA TRP A 24 1.87 4.84 -17.15
C TRP A 24 3.27 4.96 -17.75
N LYS A 25 3.91 6.14 -17.65
CA LYS A 25 5.29 6.32 -18.11
C LYS A 25 6.26 5.39 -17.36
N ARG A 26 6.03 5.20 -16.06
CA ARG A 26 6.91 4.38 -15.20
C ARG A 26 6.40 2.93 -15.03
N ARG A 27 5.45 2.45 -15.84
CA ARG A 27 4.86 1.12 -15.71
C ARG A 27 5.85 -0.03 -15.89
N LYS A 28 6.89 0.17 -16.70
CA LYS A 28 7.92 -0.86 -16.95
C LYS A 28 8.90 -1.04 -15.79
N GLU A 29 8.94 -0.13 -14.84
CA GLU A 29 9.78 -0.23 -13.66
C GLU A 29 9.18 -1.21 -12.63
N ALA A 30 7.87 -1.46 -12.71
CA ALA A 30 7.19 -2.45 -11.88
C ALA A 30 7.16 -3.81 -12.57
N SER A 31 7.44 -4.87 -11.82
CA SER A 31 7.36 -6.26 -12.28
C SER A 31 5.92 -6.78 -12.37
N ASP A 32 4.97 -6.06 -11.79
CA ASP A 32 3.54 -6.38 -11.74
C ASP A 32 2.69 -5.34 -12.50
N TYR A 33 1.38 -5.58 -12.57
CA TYR A 33 0.44 -4.70 -13.25
C TYR A 33 -0.12 -3.57 -12.39
N SER A 34 0.33 -3.40 -11.14
CA SER A 34 -0.20 -2.42 -10.19
C SER A 34 -0.24 -0.99 -10.73
N ARG A 35 0.86 -0.53 -11.33
CA ARG A 35 0.93 0.81 -11.93
C ARG A 35 0.02 0.99 -13.13
N ILE A 36 -0.16 -0.06 -13.92
CA ILE A 36 -1.10 -0.05 -15.05
C ILE A 36 -2.53 0.03 -14.52
N ILE A 37 -2.87 -0.81 -13.54
CA ILE A 37 -4.19 -0.84 -12.92
C ILE A 37 -4.52 0.54 -12.33
N TRP A 38 -3.59 1.12 -11.54
CA TRP A 38 -3.82 2.41 -10.91
C TRP A 38 -3.84 3.58 -11.91
N ALA A 39 -3.06 3.54 -13.00
CA ALA A 39 -3.11 4.52 -14.07
C ALA A 39 -4.46 4.50 -14.81
N VAL A 40 -4.92 3.31 -15.22
CA VAL A 40 -6.21 3.14 -15.89
C VAL A 40 -7.35 3.59 -14.98
N PHE A 41 -7.29 3.21 -13.70
CA PHE A 41 -8.28 3.64 -12.73
C PHE A 41 -8.29 5.15 -12.52
N SER A 42 -7.12 5.80 -12.50
CA SER A 42 -7.01 7.26 -12.43
C SER A 42 -7.73 7.95 -13.60
N TRP A 43 -7.58 7.43 -14.81
CA TRP A 43 -8.26 7.99 -15.98
C TRP A 43 -9.76 7.75 -16.00
N ILE A 44 -10.21 6.54 -15.61
CA ILE A 44 -11.64 6.24 -15.44
C ILE A 44 -12.25 7.18 -14.40
N SER A 45 -11.59 7.36 -13.25
CA SER A 45 -12.05 8.27 -12.20
C SER A 45 -12.08 9.73 -12.67
N ALA A 46 -11.10 10.16 -13.45
CA ALA A 46 -11.08 11.50 -14.06
C ALA A 46 -12.26 11.70 -15.01
N PHE A 47 -12.58 10.69 -15.82
CA PHE A 47 -13.73 10.74 -16.74
C PHE A 47 -15.05 10.88 -15.96
N PHE A 48 -15.27 10.06 -14.91
CA PHE A 48 -16.48 10.17 -14.09
C PHE A 48 -16.55 11.51 -13.34
N THR A 49 -15.44 12.03 -12.86
CA THR A 49 -15.41 13.34 -12.21
C THR A 49 -15.78 14.45 -13.20
N LEU A 50 -15.27 14.35 -14.44
CA LEU A 50 -15.62 15.31 -15.50
C LEU A 50 -17.10 15.26 -15.87
N THR A 51 -17.68 14.07 -16.03
CA THR A 51 -19.12 13.91 -16.29
C THR A 51 -19.98 14.48 -15.15
N PHE A 52 -19.54 14.30 -13.90
CA PHE A 52 -20.20 14.88 -12.74
C PHE A 52 -20.13 16.42 -12.75
N ILE A 53 -19.00 17.03 -13.11
CA ILE A 53 -18.87 18.48 -13.28
C ILE A 53 -19.85 18.99 -14.36
N MET A 54 -19.90 18.29 -15.50
CA MET A 54 -20.80 18.69 -16.60
C MET A 54 -22.28 18.62 -16.18
N ARG A 55 -22.67 17.58 -15.46
CA ARG A 55 -24.05 17.46 -14.91
C ARG A 55 -24.37 18.58 -13.91
N THR A 56 -23.52 18.82 -12.93
CA THR A 56 -23.73 19.90 -11.93
C THR A 56 -23.79 21.28 -12.56
N TRP A 57 -23.21 21.46 -13.73
CA TRP A 57 -23.29 22.71 -14.49
C TRP A 57 -24.57 22.81 -15.32
N GLN A 58 -25.07 21.69 -15.84
CA GLN A 58 -26.31 21.63 -16.63
C GLN A 58 -27.59 21.65 -15.76
N GLU A 59 -27.54 21.03 -14.59
CA GLU A 59 -28.64 20.98 -13.63
C GLU A 59 -28.81 22.33 -12.90
N THR A 60 -29.43 23.29 -13.61
CA THR A 60 -29.76 24.58 -12.99
C THR A 60 -31.00 24.50 -12.08
N THR A 61 -31.73 23.37 -12.02
CA THR A 61 -33.11 23.38 -11.47
C THR A 61 -33.59 22.15 -10.69
N THR A 62 -32.90 21.03 -10.63
CA THR A 62 -33.47 19.86 -9.91
C THR A 62 -32.44 19.20 -8.98
N ALA A 63 -32.15 19.87 -7.88
CA ALA A 63 -31.71 19.15 -6.70
C ALA A 63 -32.95 18.64 -5.98
N ASP A 64 -33.65 17.68 -6.55
CA ASP A 64 -34.86 17.13 -5.96
C ASP A 64 -34.57 16.18 -4.81
N GLY A 65 -33.42 16.24 -4.23
CA GLY A 65 -33.12 15.63 -2.92
C GLY A 65 -33.52 14.15 -2.80
N ALA A 66 -33.53 13.42 -3.91
CA ALA A 66 -33.91 12.01 -3.90
C ALA A 66 -32.84 11.14 -3.27
N PHE A 67 -33.22 10.24 -2.38
CA PHE A 67 -32.35 9.21 -1.81
C PHE A 67 -32.20 8.03 -2.76
N PHE A 68 -31.08 7.34 -2.70
CA PHE A 68 -30.84 6.07 -3.41
C PHE A 68 -31.11 6.12 -4.93
N GLU A 69 -30.72 7.18 -5.58
CA GLU A 69 -30.83 7.23 -7.04
C GLU A 69 -30.10 6.03 -7.67
N PRO A 70 -30.72 5.35 -8.67
CA PRO A 70 -30.15 4.15 -9.28
C PRO A 70 -28.73 4.36 -9.81
N GLU A 71 -28.48 5.48 -10.47
CA GLU A 71 -27.17 5.80 -11.03
C GLU A 71 -26.09 5.93 -9.94
N HIS A 72 -26.43 6.57 -8.82
CA HIS A 72 -25.52 6.73 -7.68
C HIS A 72 -25.37 5.45 -6.85
N THR A 73 -26.28 4.47 -7.04
CA THR A 73 -26.22 3.17 -6.35
C THR A 73 -25.41 2.16 -7.16
N PHE A 74 -25.64 2.04 -8.46
CA PHE A 74 -25.06 0.95 -9.27
C PHE A 74 -23.75 1.31 -9.95
N VAL A 75 -23.59 2.54 -10.48
CA VAL A 75 -22.37 2.95 -11.18
C VAL A 75 -21.12 2.90 -10.29
N PRO A 76 -21.14 3.31 -9.01
CA PRO A 76 -19.98 3.24 -8.14
C PRO A 76 -19.45 1.82 -7.89
N ILE A 77 -20.28 0.78 -8.07
CA ILE A 77 -19.84 -0.62 -7.96
C ILE A 77 -18.77 -0.94 -8.99
N LEU A 78 -18.86 -0.42 -10.21
CA LEU A 78 -17.82 -0.62 -11.23
C LEU A 78 -16.50 0.00 -10.80
N MET A 79 -16.54 1.15 -10.14
CA MET A 79 -15.35 1.75 -9.55
C MET A 79 -14.80 0.90 -8.40
N GLN A 80 -15.66 0.36 -7.55
CA GLN A 80 -15.27 -0.49 -6.44
C GLN A 80 -14.51 -1.74 -6.91
N MET A 81 -14.89 -2.33 -8.05
CA MET A 81 -14.15 -3.45 -8.64
C MET A 81 -12.69 -3.08 -8.92
N THR A 82 -12.44 -1.89 -9.44
CA THR A 82 -11.08 -1.43 -9.74
C THR A 82 -10.25 -1.19 -8.47
N PHE A 83 -10.87 -0.75 -7.36
CA PHE A 83 -10.22 -0.66 -6.05
C PHE A 83 -9.75 -2.01 -5.51
N PHE A 84 -10.45 -3.08 -5.85
CA PHE A 84 -10.03 -4.44 -5.47
C PHE A 84 -8.88 -4.98 -6.32
N LEU A 85 -8.82 -4.62 -7.60
CA LEU A 85 -7.78 -5.12 -8.51
C LEU A 85 -6.37 -4.75 -8.03
N TYR A 86 -6.21 -3.51 -7.57
CA TYR A 86 -4.91 -3.00 -7.15
C TYR A 86 -4.33 -3.75 -5.94
N PRO A 87 -5.00 -3.83 -4.77
CA PRO A 87 -4.44 -4.54 -3.62
C PRO A 87 -4.27 -6.04 -3.86
N LEU A 88 -5.13 -6.68 -4.66
CA LEU A 88 -4.95 -8.09 -5.01
C LEU A 88 -3.67 -8.31 -5.80
N GLU A 89 -3.37 -7.44 -6.77
CA GLU A 89 -2.13 -7.50 -7.55
C GLU A 89 -0.90 -7.28 -6.67
N VAL A 90 -0.99 -6.36 -5.70
CA VAL A 90 0.13 -6.00 -4.82
C VAL A 90 0.36 -7.04 -3.72
N ILE A 91 -0.73 -7.63 -3.16
CA ILE A 91 -0.64 -8.61 -2.06
C ILE A 91 -0.24 -9.99 -2.59
N ARG A 92 -0.80 -10.41 -3.73
CA ARG A 92 -0.61 -11.76 -4.29
C ARG A 92 -0.53 -11.75 -5.82
N PRO A 93 0.58 -11.31 -6.41
CA PRO A 93 0.72 -11.24 -7.86
C PRO A 93 0.62 -12.60 -8.57
N THR A 94 0.78 -13.72 -7.84
CA THR A 94 0.81 -15.09 -8.36
C THR A 94 -0.51 -15.86 -8.26
N ILE A 95 -1.56 -15.27 -7.70
CA ILE A 95 -2.87 -15.94 -7.66
C ILE A 95 -3.40 -16.17 -9.07
N SER A 96 -4.00 -17.36 -9.29
CA SER A 96 -4.75 -17.69 -10.52
C SER A 96 -5.82 -16.62 -10.75
N ARG A 97 -5.42 -15.55 -11.43
CA ARG A 97 -6.12 -14.28 -11.58
C ARG A 97 -7.55 -14.47 -12.08
N ALA A 98 -7.72 -15.32 -13.10
CA ALA A 98 -9.02 -15.53 -13.72
C ALA A 98 -10.08 -16.08 -12.76
N LYS A 99 -9.77 -17.11 -11.99
CA LYS A 99 -10.75 -17.73 -11.06
C LYS A 99 -11.15 -16.79 -9.93
N VAL A 100 -10.16 -16.06 -9.36
CA VAL A 100 -10.40 -15.12 -8.27
C VAL A 100 -11.23 -13.93 -8.76
N TYR A 101 -10.91 -13.39 -9.94
CA TYR A 101 -11.65 -12.27 -10.51
C TYR A 101 -13.08 -12.66 -10.88
N VAL A 102 -13.29 -13.84 -11.48
CA VAL A 102 -14.63 -14.35 -11.77
C VAL A 102 -15.43 -14.49 -10.46
N LEU A 103 -14.87 -15.13 -9.44
CA LEU A 103 -15.57 -15.32 -8.16
C LEU A 103 -15.89 -13.97 -7.48
N LEU A 104 -14.94 -13.03 -7.50
CA LEU A 104 -15.07 -11.75 -6.80
C LEU A 104 -16.00 -10.77 -7.55
N PHE A 105 -15.93 -10.72 -8.88
CA PHE A 105 -16.61 -9.70 -9.65
C PHE A 105 -17.94 -10.14 -10.25
N THR A 106 -18.18 -11.43 -10.44
CA THR A 106 -19.46 -11.93 -10.97
C THR A 106 -20.66 -11.44 -10.16
N PRO A 107 -20.67 -11.51 -8.80
CA PRO A 107 -21.80 -10.99 -8.02
C PRO A 107 -22.05 -9.51 -8.24
N LEU A 108 -21.00 -8.70 -8.31
CA LEU A 108 -21.08 -7.25 -8.52
C LEU A 108 -21.60 -6.92 -9.93
N ILE A 109 -21.07 -7.62 -10.95
CA ILE A 109 -21.55 -7.46 -12.34
C ILE A 109 -23.02 -7.84 -12.45
N LEU A 110 -23.46 -8.91 -11.81
CA LEU A 110 -24.87 -9.31 -11.80
C LEU A 110 -25.75 -8.24 -11.14
N LEU A 111 -25.33 -7.69 -9.99
CA LEU A 111 -26.07 -6.61 -9.33
C LEU A 111 -26.23 -5.39 -10.23
N VAL A 112 -25.15 -4.95 -10.89
CA VAL A 112 -25.19 -3.81 -11.82
C VAL A 112 -26.07 -4.15 -13.04
N SER A 113 -25.92 -5.34 -13.62
CA SER A 113 -26.67 -5.74 -14.81
C SER A 113 -28.18 -5.82 -14.52
N VAL A 114 -28.56 -6.39 -13.38
CA VAL A 114 -29.97 -6.42 -12.96
C VAL A 114 -30.46 -5.01 -12.66
N GLY A 115 -29.67 -4.19 -11.94
CA GLY A 115 -30.04 -2.85 -11.58
C GLY A 115 -30.22 -1.90 -12.77
N MET A 116 -29.40 -2.03 -13.80
CA MET A 116 -29.38 -1.09 -14.92
C MET A 116 -30.12 -1.58 -16.17
N CYS A 117 -30.21 -2.90 -16.37
CA CYS A 117 -30.68 -3.47 -17.64
C CYS A 117 -32.00 -4.25 -17.54
N ALA A 118 -32.48 -4.59 -16.33
CA ALA A 118 -33.69 -5.43 -16.18
C ALA A 118 -35.01 -4.66 -16.33
N GLY A 119 -34.98 -3.39 -16.70
CA GLY A 119 -36.20 -2.57 -16.87
C GLY A 119 -36.98 -2.34 -15.57
N ILE A 120 -36.29 -2.30 -14.43
CA ILE A 120 -36.88 -2.05 -13.12
C ILE A 120 -37.34 -0.60 -13.07
N GLU A 121 -38.61 -0.38 -12.74
CA GLU A 121 -39.14 0.95 -12.44
C GLU A 121 -38.70 1.33 -11.02
N TYR A 122 -37.98 2.44 -10.90
CA TYR A 122 -37.44 2.90 -9.62
C TYR A 122 -38.35 3.95 -9.00
N THR A 123 -38.86 3.65 -7.81
CA THR A 123 -39.59 4.60 -6.99
C THR A 123 -38.64 5.69 -6.47
N THR A 124 -38.99 6.96 -6.68
CA THR A 124 -38.21 8.10 -6.16
C THR A 124 -38.54 8.26 -4.68
N ILE A 125 -37.48 8.34 -3.86
CA ILE A 125 -37.59 8.43 -2.39
C ILE A 125 -36.98 9.76 -1.96
N TYR A 126 -37.78 10.59 -1.28
CA TYR A 126 -37.33 11.92 -0.84
C TYR A 126 -37.12 12.02 0.67
N THR A 127 -37.78 11.15 1.44
CA THR A 127 -37.71 11.17 2.91
C THR A 127 -37.48 9.78 3.49
N TYR A 128 -37.05 9.72 4.75
CA TYR A 128 -36.97 8.43 5.46
C TYR A 128 -38.37 7.80 5.66
N ALA A 129 -39.42 8.61 5.75
CA ALA A 129 -40.80 8.11 5.83
C ALA A 129 -41.18 7.39 4.53
N ASP A 130 -40.86 7.99 3.37
CA ASP A 130 -41.10 7.36 2.06
C ASP A 130 -40.31 6.05 1.95
N LEU A 131 -39.04 6.03 2.44
CA LEU A 131 -38.23 4.83 2.45
C LEU A 131 -38.92 3.69 3.21
N TRP A 132 -39.46 3.97 4.40
CA TRP A 132 -40.17 2.96 5.19
C TRP A 132 -41.50 2.52 4.57
N GLN A 133 -42.22 3.42 3.91
CA GLN A 133 -43.46 3.09 3.21
C GLN A 133 -43.20 2.15 2.02
N HIS A 134 -42.12 2.37 1.29
CA HIS A 134 -41.79 1.61 0.08
C HIS A 134 -40.76 0.49 0.33
N ILE A 135 -40.36 0.19 1.58
CA ILE A 135 -39.36 -0.81 1.92
C ILE A 135 -39.70 -2.22 1.44
N GLY A 136 -40.99 -2.53 1.27
CA GLY A 136 -41.49 -3.80 0.73
C GLY A 136 -41.36 -3.94 -0.78
N GLU A 137 -41.08 -2.85 -1.49
CA GLU A 137 -40.94 -2.88 -2.95
C GLU A 137 -39.57 -3.46 -3.34
N PHE A 138 -39.57 -4.32 -4.37
CA PHE A 138 -38.34 -4.95 -4.86
C PHE A 138 -37.27 -3.92 -5.18
N ASN A 139 -37.59 -2.83 -5.88
CA ASN A 139 -36.64 -1.81 -6.29
C ASN A 139 -35.94 -1.10 -5.11
N VAL A 140 -36.65 -0.94 -3.97
CA VAL A 140 -36.11 -0.25 -2.78
C VAL A 140 -35.17 -1.14 -2.01
N TRP A 141 -35.61 -2.33 -1.61
CA TRP A 141 -34.73 -3.23 -0.85
C TRP A 141 -33.56 -3.74 -1.70
N PHE A 142 -33.72 -3.86 -3.03
CA PHE A 142 -32.64 -4.25 -3.94
C PHE A 142 -31.52 -3.20 -3.95
N ARG A 143 -31.85 -1.90 -3.96
CA ARG A 143 -30.86 -0.81 -3.81
C ARG A 143 -30.16 -0.85 -2.45
N LEU A 144 -30.92 -1.08 -1.37
CA LEU A 144 -30.37 -1.23 -0.02
C LEU A 144 -29.44 -2.44 0.09
N LEU A 145 -29.86 -3.58 -0.46
CA LEU A 145 -29.02 -4.78 -0.52
C LEU A 145 -27.73 -4.50 -1.29
N THR A 146 -27.83 -3.82 -2.42
CA THR A 146 -26.67 -3.46 -3.25
C THR A 146 -25.67 -2.59 -2.50
N LEU A 147 -26.13 -1.56 -1.79
CA LEU A 147 -25.27 -0.73 -0.94
C LEU A 147 -24.64 -1.51 0.22
N THR A 148 -25.41 -2.44 0.82
CA THR A 148 -24.88 -3.32 1.89
C THR A 148 -23.81 -4.27 1.36
N VAL A 149 -24.02 -4.87 0.20
CA VAL A 149 -23.03 -5.70 -0.47
C VAL A 149 -21.78 -4.88 -0.79
N MET A 150 -21.93 -3.66 -1.28
CA MET A 150 -20.81 -2.76 -1.55
C MET A 150 -19.98 -2.52 -0.29
N LEU A 151 -20.60 -2.23 0.85
CA LEU A 151 -19.90 -2.08 2.13
C LEU A 151 -19.20 -3.36 2.56
N PHE A 152 -19.86 -4.51 2.43
CA PHE A 152 -19.25 -5.80 2.73
C PHE A 152 -17.95 -6.02 1.93
N TYR A 153 -17.97 -5.68 0.64
CA TYR A 153 -16.75 -5.75 -0.17
C TYR A 153 -15.64 -4.81 0.33
N CYS A 154 -15.96 -3.59 0.78
CA CYS A 154 -14.96 -2.72 1.37
C CYS A 154 -14.26 -3.38 2.57
N PHE A 155 -15.02 -4.00 3.47
CA PHE A 155 -14.47 -4.69 4.64
C PHE A 155 -13.77 -6.00 4.30
N SER A 156 -14.13 -6.66 3.21
CA SER A 156 -13.54 -7.95 2.82
C SER A 156 -12.06 -7.86 2.48
N LEU A 157 -11.50 -6.68 2.19
CA LEU A 157 -10.06 -6.50 2.03
C LEU A 157 -9.26 -6.87 3.28
N PHE A 158 -9.83 -6.69 4.48
CA PHE A 158 -9.17 -7.12 5.72
C PHE A 158 -9.10 -8.64 5.87
N LEU A 159 -9.95 -9.38 5.13
CA LEU A 159 -9.97 -10.84 5.13
C LEU A 159 -8.98 -11.45 4.14
N VAL A 160 -8.41 -10.65 3.22
CA VAL A 160 -7.41 -11.13 2.28
C VAL A 160 -6.12 -11.45 3.04
N PRO A 161 -5.67 -12.73 3.04
CA PRO A 161 -4.46 -13.10 3.76
C PRO A 161 -3.25 -12.39 3.18
N TYR A 162 -2.55 -11.61 4.00
CA TYR A 162 -1.32 -10.93 3.62
C TYR A 162 -0.17 -11.93 3.62
N ASP A 163 0.34 -12.23 2.44
CA ASP A 163 1.56 -13.02 2.29
C ASP A 163 2.77 -12.08 2.15
N TRP A 164 3.46 -11.85 3.27
CA TRP A 164 4.62 -10.97 3.33
C TRP A 164 5.79 -11.44 2.44
N ARG A 165 5.84 -12.73 2.07
CA ARG A 165 6.87 -13.31 1.19
C ARG A 165 6.66 -12.94 -0.27
N LYS A 166 5.41 -12.85 -0.69
CA LYS A 166 5.02 -12.61 -2.09
C LYS A 166 4.54 -11.19 -2.35
N SER A 167 4.26 -10.43 -1.30
CA SER A 167 3.79 -9.05 -1.42
C SER A 167 4.95 -8.08 -1.67
N SER A 168 4.80 -7.24 -2.67
CA SER A 168 5.73 -6.15 -2.97
C SER A 168 5.43 -4.86 -2.18
N ALA A 169 4.45 -4.88 -1.28
CA ALA A 169 4.07 -3.73 -0.46
C ALA A 169 4.14 -4.04 1.03
N ASP A 170 4.42 -3.02 1.82
CA ASP A 170 4.46 -3.11 3.27
C ASP A 170 3.07 -3.37 3.86
N LYS A 171 3.01 -4.19 4.94
CA LYS A 171 1.77 -4.42 5.68
C LYS A 171 1.10 -3.13 6.15
N LYS A 172 1.88 -2.11 6.54
CA LYS A 172 1.37 -0.81 6.94
C LYS A 172 0.62 -0.11 5.81
N PHE A 173 1.16 -0.18 4.59
CA PHE A 173 0.51 0.39 3.42
C PHE A 173 -0.79 -0.34 3.07
N ILE A 174 -0.81 -1.68 3.15
CA ILE A 174 -2.02 -2.47 2.90
C ILE A 174 -3.10 -2.13 3.93
N MET A 175 -2.74 -1.98 5.21
CA MET A 175 -3.68 -1.53 6.24
C MET A 175 -4.20 -0.11 5.97
N PHE A 176 -3.32 0.83 5.60
CA PHE A 176 -3.70 2.18 5.19
C PHE A 176 -4.68 2.16 4.01
N TYR A 177 -4.37 1.34 2.98
CA TYR A 177 -5.23 1.18 1.81
C TYR A 177 -6.61 0.63 2.19
N SER A 178 -6.66 -0.44 2.98
CA SER A 178 -7.92 -1.06 3.43
C SER A 178 -8.77 -0.11 4.28
N CYS A 179 -8.16 0.61 5.21
CA CYS A 179 -8.85 1.62 6.02
C CYS A 179 -9.37 2.78 5.18
N GLY A 180 -8.56 3.30 4.25
CA GLY A 180 -8.97 4.38 3.34
C GLY A 180 -10.12 3.96 2.43
N PHE A 181 -10.06 2.75 1.89
CA PHE A 181 -11.12 2.20 1.06
C PHE A 181 -12.45 2.03 1.85
N CYS A 182 -12.39 1.50 3.08
CA CYS A 182 -13.56 1.42 3.96
C CYS A 182 -14.13 2.80 4.29
N LEU A 183 -13.29 3.78 4.57
CA LEU A 183 -13.73 5.15 4.85
C LEU A 183 -14.46 5.76 3.65
N ILE A 184 -13.92 5.57 2.44
CA ILE A 184 -14.57 6.02 1.20
C ILE A 184 -15.93 5.34 1.03
N GLY A 185 -16.02 4.02 1.25
CA GLY A 185 -17.27 3.27 1.17
C GLY A 185 -18.31 3.73 2.19
N LEU A 186 -17.91 3.98 3.43
CA LEU A 186 -18.79 4.49 4.49
C LEU A 186 -19.28 5.91 4.18
N LEU A 187 -18.41 6.79 3.69
CA LEU A 187 -18.83 8.13 3.28
C LEU A 187 -19.77 8.09 2.09
N HIS A 188 -19.51 7.23 1.10
CA HIS A 188 -20.41 7.04 -0.03
C HIS A 188 -21.79 6.55 0.42
N PHE A 189 -21.83 5.53 1.28
CA PHE A 189 -23.09 5.06 1.88
C PHE A 189 -23.82 6.19 2.62
N SER A 190 -23.10 6.99 3.40
CA SER A 190 -23.68 8.11 4.15
C SER A 190 -24.25 9.20 3.24
N ILE A 191 -23.64 9.46 2.09
CA ILE A 191 -24.15 10.40 1.08
C ILE A 191 -25.47 9.89 0.51
N GLN A 192 -25.59 8.58 0.24
CA GLN A 192 -26.84 7.99 -0.26
C GLN A 192 -27.98 8.08 0.75
N MET A 193 -27.63 8.16 2.04
CA MET A 193 -28.59 8.27 3.15
C MET A 193 -28.87 9.71 3.60
N SER A 194 -28.15 10.69 3.06
CA SER A 194 -28.24 12.06 3.56
C SER A 194 -27.97 13.08 2.47
N HIS A 195 -28.77 14.16 2.45
CA HIS A 195 -28.56 15.31 1.55
C HIS A 195 -27.53 16.33 2.08
N ALA A 196 -26.79 16.00 3.11
CA ALA A 196 -25.84 16.90 3.71
C ALA A 196 -24.66 17.19 2.77
N TYR A 197 -24.63 18.38 2.20
CA TYR A 197 -23.58 18.82 1.26
C TYR A 197 -22.16 18.70 1.82
N TRP A 198 -21.98 18.84 3.13
CA TRP A 198 -20.69 18.67 3.78
C TRP A 198 -20.15 17.22 3.68
N LEU A 199 -21.05 16.21 3.64
CA LEU A 199 -20.65 14.81 3.41
C LEU A 199 -20.08 14.61 2.02
N VAL A 200 -20.65 15.24 1.00
CA VAL A 200 -20.14 15.20 -0.37
C VAL A 200 -18.74 15.81 -0.43
N LEU A 201 -18.54 16.96 0.20
CA LEU A 201 -17.23 17.59 0.30
C LEU A 201 -16.20 16.73 1.05
N ALA A 202 -16.61 16.16 2.19
CA ALA A 202 -15.74 15.28 2.97
C ALA A 202 -15.33 14.05 2.16
N HIS A 203 -16.26 13.41 1.47
CA HIS A 203 -15.99 12.27 0.59
C HIS A 203 -14.98 12.65 -0.52
N GLN A 204 -15.16 13.80 -1.17
CA GLN A 204 -14.25 14.25 -2.22
C GLN A 204 -12.83 14.52 -1.70
N ILE A 205 -12.70 15.15 -0.53
CA ILE A 205 -11.41 15.40 0.11
C ILE A 205 -10.71 14.08 0.45
N VAL A 206 -11.43 13.15 1.08
CA VAL A 206 -10.89 11.82 1.43
C VAL A 206 -10.48 11.06 0.17
N TRP A 207 -11.30 11.09 -0.86
CA TRP A 207 -11.02 10.47 -2.16
C TRP A 207 -9.73 11.00 -2.78
N ILE A 208 -9.59 12.33 -2.92
CA ILE A 208 -8.39 12.95 -3.50
C ILE A 208 -7.15 12.60 -2.69
N THR A 209 -7.23 12.74 -1.36
CA THR A 209 -6.10 12.47 -0.46
C THR A 209 -5.66 11.01 -0.56
N PHE A 210 -6.61 10.09 -0.56
CA PHE A 210 -6.35 8.66 -0.73
C PHE A 210 -5.67 8.37 -2.07
N PHE A 211 -6.20 8.93 -3.16
CA PHE A 211 -5.66 8.73 -4.50
C PHE A 211 -4.22 9.22 -4.62
N LEU A 212 -3.93 10.41 -4.11
CA LEU A 212 -2.59 10.99 -4.10
C LEU A 212 -1.63 10.18 -3.23
N ALA A 213 -2.07 9.70 -2.06
CA ALA A 213 -1.25 8.89 -1.18
C ALA A 213 -0.85 7.56 -1.83
N VAL A 214 -1.77 6.88 -2.52
CA VAL A 214 -1.45 5.64 -3.24
C VAL A 214 -0.53 5.91 -4.43
N ALA A 215 -0.79 6.97 -5.22
CA ALA A 215 0.08 7.34 -6.33
C ALA A 215 1.50 7.72 -5.85
N TRP A 216 1.61 8.43 -4.74
CA TRP A 216 2.88 8.76 -4.11
C TRP A 216 3.64 7.50 -3.69
N TYR A 217 2.96 6.58 -2.99
CA TYR A 217 3.54 5.31 -2.58
C TYR A 217 4.08 4.51 -3.77
N GLU A 218 3.28 4.37 -4.82
CA GLU A 218 3.68 3.64 -6.04
C GLU A 218 4.89 4.27 -6.77
N LEU A 219 5.00 5.59 -6.74
CA LEU A 219 6.04 6.31 -7.47
C LEU A 219 7.33 6.48 -6.67
N ARG A 220 7.27 6.47 -5.33
CA ARG A 220 8.38 6.86 -4.46
C ARG A 220 8.80 5.81 -3.44
N GLU A 221 7.85 5.15 -2.81
CA GLU A 221 8.13 4.34 -1.62
C GLU A 221 8.14 2.84 -1.89
N ARG A 222 7.42 2.41 -2.92
CA ARG A 222 7.33 1.00 -3.23
C ARG A 222 8.64 0.50 -3.83
N LEU A 223 9.26 -0.44 -3.12
CA LEU A 223 10.42 -1.18 -3.60
C LEU A 223 9.95 -2.26 -4.58
N LEU A 224 10.41 -2.17 -5.80
CA LEU A 224 10.07 -3.13 -6.85
C LEU A 224 10.98 -4.35 -6.75
N VAL A 225 10.39 -5.52 -6.67
CA VAL A 225 11.13 -6.79 -6.74
C VAL A 225 11.24 -7.19 -8.21
N PRO A 226 12.44 -7.44 -8.78
CA PRO A 226 12.60 -7.91 -10.14
C PRO A 226 11.87 -9.23 -10.36
N GLN A 227 11.26 -9.42 -11.52
CA GLN A 227 10.52 -10.63 -11.88
C GLN A 227 11.38 -11.90 -11.78
N THR A 228 12.68 -11.80 -12.06
CA THR A 228 13.64 -12.89 -11.92
C THR A 228 13.72 -13.44 -10.49
N VAL A 229 13.52 -12.58 -9.48
CA VAL A 229 13.49 -13.01 -8.07
C VAL A 229 12.16 -13.67 -7.72
N LEU A 230 11.05 -13.20 -8.29
CA LEU A 230 9.72 -13.82 -8.09
C LEU A 230 9.64 -15.20 -8.73
N GLU A 231 10.17 -15.37 -9.94
CA GLU A 231 10.22 -16.66 -10.65
C GLU A 231 11.13 -17.68 -9.93
N GLN A 232 12.22 -17.22 -9.33
CA GLN A 232 13.10 -18.06 -8.49
C GLN A 232 12.40 -18.49 -7.19
N VAL A 233 11.58 -17.62 -6.59
CA VAL A 233 10.79 -17.95 -5.39
C VAL A 233 9.66 -18.95 -5.68
N GLU A 234 9.08 -18.94 -6.88
CA GLU A 234 8.07 -19.92 -7.29
C GLU A 234 8.64 -21.30 -7.63
N SER A 235 9.90 -21.36 -8.08
CA SER A 235 10.58 -22.60 -8.43
C SER A 235 11.23 -23.33 -7.26
N CYS A 236 11.32 -22.66 -6.09
CA CYS A 236 11.93 -23.22 -4.90
C CYS A 236 10.88 -23.42 -3.81
N ASP A 237 10.75 -24.65 -3.30
CA ASP A 237 10.05 -24.93 -2.05
C ASP A 237 10.52 -24.00 -0.94
N GLY A 238 9.61 -23.50 -0.10
CA GLY A 238 9.75 -22.31 0.74
C GLY A 238 10.99 -22.20 1.65
N ASP A 239 11.76 -23.25 1.87
CA ASP A 239 13.01 -23.23 2.66
C ASP A 239 14.26 -22.85 1.83
N SER A 240 14.27 -23.18 0.54
CA SER A 240 15.45 -22.93 -0.30
C SER A 240 15.58 -21.47 -0.78
N ALA A 241 14.49 -20.73 -0.90
CA ALA A 241 14.50 -19.32 -1.33
C ALA A 241 14.98 -18.38 -0.21
N ASP A 242 14.68 -18.71 1.05
CA ASP A 242 15.15 -17.97 2.22
C ASP A 242 16.68 -18.14 2.39
N ASP A 243 17.18 -19.34 2.09
CA ASP A 243 18.60 -19.65 2.06
C ASP A 243 19.36 -18.90 0.94
N SER A 244 18.73 -18.72 -0.22
CA SER A 244 19.34 -17.97 -1.33
C SER A 244 19.45 -16.48 -1.02
N LEU A 245 18.39 -15.86 -0.50
CA LEU A 245 18.42 -14.45 -0.09
C LEU A 245 19.44 -14.19 1.02
N TRP A 246 19.54 -15.10 1.99
CA TRP A 246 20.52 -15.00 3.06
C TRP A 246 21.96 -15.09 2.54
N LYS A 247 22.22 -15.97 1.57
CA LYS A 247 23.51 -16.07 0.88
C LYS A 247 23.84 -14.77 0.13
N GLU A 248 22.88 -14.21 -0.60
CA GLU A 248 23.06 -12.93 -1.31
C GLU A 248 23.33 -11.77 -0.34
N ILE A 249 22.62 -11.70 0.78
CA ILE A 249 22.88 -10.71 1.84
C ILE A 249 24.32 -10.80 2.32
N ASN A 250 24.80 -12.01 2.65
CA ASN A 250 26.16 -12.20 3.14
C ASN A 250 27.20 -11.86 2.06
N LEU A 251 27.00 -12.33 0.83
CA LEU A 251 27.87 -12.00 -0.30
C LEU A 251 27.96 -10.49 -0.53
N LEU A 252 26.83 -9.77 -0.44
CA LEU A 252 26.81 -8.33 -0.61
C LEU A 252 27.50 -7.59 0.54
N LEU A 253 27.31 -8.06 1.77
CA LEU A 253 27.96 -7.47 2.94
C LEU A 253 29.48 -7.72 2.94
N ASP A 254 29.91 -8.88 2.46
CA ASP A 254 31.32 -9.25 2.36
C ASP A 254 32.00 -8.61 1.16
N ASN A 255 31.26 -8.30 0.09
CA ASN A 255 31.82 -7.69 -1.11
C ASN A 255 32.28 -6.25 -0.81
N ASN A 256 33.58 -5.99 -1.00
CA ASN A 256 34.22 -4.71 -0.71
C ASN A 256 34.01 -4.19 0.73
N ASP A 257 33.81 -5.09 1.71
CA ASP A 257 33.61 -4.73 3.12
C ASP A 257 32.43 -3.74 3.31
N LYS A 258 31.36 -3.90 2.56
CA LYS A 258 30.19 -2.97 2.61
C LYS A 258 29.60 -2.79 4.00
N TRP A 259 29.75 -3.78 4.89
CA TRP A 259 29.32 -3.66 6.28
C TRP A 259 30.04 -2.54 7.07
N ARG A 260 31.19 -2.03 6.55
CA ARG A 260 31.90 -0.86 7.10
C ARG A 260 31.34 0.47 6.63
N ASP A 261 30.49 0.50 5.60
CA ASP A 261 29.89 1.75 5.13
C ASP A 261 29.03 2.40 6.22
N PRO A 262 29.38 3.62 6.68
CA PRO A 262 28.62 4.32 7.71
C PRO A 262 27.19 4.69 7.28
N ASN A 263 26.88 4.70 5.97
CA ASN A 263 25.56 4.99 5.43
C ASN A 263 24.72 3.72 5.18
N LEU A 264 25.28 2.54 5.43
CA LEU A 264 24.58 1.29 5.20
C LEU A 264 23.33 1.22 6.08
N SER A 265 22.18 1.13 5.45
CA SER A 265 20.87 1.01 6.09
C SER A 265 20.13 -0.22 5.55
N LEU A 266 19.11 -0.67 6.26
CA LEU A 266 18.26 -1.76 5.77
C LEU A 266 17.59 -1.39 4.42
N SER A 267 17.28 -0.12 4.21
CA SER A 267 16.70 0.38 2.96
C SER A 267 17.69 0.30 1.81
N SER A 268 18.93 0.82 2.01
CA SER A 268 19.97 0.77 0.97
C SER A 268 20.42 -0.66 0.65
N LEU A 269 20.41 -1.56 1.66
CA LEU A 269 20.68 -2.98 1.47
C LEU A 269 19.58 -3.64 0.63
N SER A 270 18.33 -3.32 0.94
CA SER A 270 17.16 -3.84 0.19
C SER A 270 17.16 -3.39 -1.26
N GLU A 271 17.50 -2.12 -1.53
CA GLU A 271 17.64 -1.60 -2.90
C GLU A 271 18.71 -2.36 -3.69
N GLN A 272 19.88 -2.61 -3.08
CA GLN A 272 20.98 -3.31 -3.74
C GLN A 272 20.67 -4.78 -4.02
N LEU A 273 19.85 -5.41 -3.15
CA LEU A 273 19.36 -6.77 -3.33
C LEU A 273 18.10 -6.83 -4.22
N ALA A 274 17.63 -5.69 -4.72
CA ALA A 274 16.38 -5.57 -5.45
C ALA A 274 15.19 -6.27 -4.73
N SER A 275 15.18 -6.22 -3.39
CA SER A 275 14.26 -6.92 -2.51
C SER A 275 13.49 -5.94 -1.63
N ASN A 276 12.39 -6.40 -1.04
CA ASN A 276 11.62 -5.59 -0.09
C ASN A 276 12.34 -5.51 1.27
N ARG A 277 12.35 -4.31 1.87
CA ARG A 277 12.91 -4.06 3.21
C ARG A 277 12.38 -5.03 4.28
N THR A 278 11.11 -5.43 4.18
CA THR A 278 10.51 -6.40 5.10
C THR A 278 11.12 -7.78 4.94
N TYR A 279 11.36 -8.23 3.71
CA TYR A 279 12.01 -9.51 3.43
C TYR A 279 13.43 -9.57 3.97
N VAL A 280 14.22 -8.54 3.66
CA VAL A 280 15.58 -8.46 4.15
C VAL A 280 15.61 -8.42 5.68
N GLY A 281 14.71 -7.64 6.30
CA GLY A 281 14.58 -7.59 7.76
C GLY A 281 14.20 -8.92 8.40
N GLU A 282 13.29 -9.67 7.79
CA GLU A 282 12.90 -11.01 8.27
C GLU A 282 14.00 -12.05 8.03
N ALA A 283 14.77 -11.95 6.94
CA ALA A 283 15.92 -12.81 6.72
C ALA A 283 16.95 -12.72 7.86
N PHE A 284 17.23 -11.49 8.37
CA PHE A 284 18.08 -11.31 9.55
C PHE A 284 17.49 -11.93 10.81
N LYS A 285 16.17 -11.76 11.05
CA LYS A 285 15.53 -12.35 12.23
C LYS A 285 15.54 -13.88 12.21
N ARG A 286 15.35 -14.49 11.05
CA ARG A 286 15.33 -15.95 10.90
C ARG A 286 16.70 -16.56 10.97
N ASN A 287 17.61 -16.08 10.14
CA ASN A 287 18.94 -16.71 9.97
C ASN A 287 19.91 -16.27 11.06
N ALA A 288 19.90 -14.99 11.45
CA ALA A 288 20.79 -14.46 12.48
C ALA A 288 20.13 -14.32 13.85
N ARG A 289 18.80 -14.51 13.97
CA ARG A 289 17.97 -14.33 15.20
C ARG A 289 18.11 -12.94 15.82
N MET A 290 18.39 -11.94 15.01
CA MET A 290 18.57 -10.55 15.42
C MET A 290 18.12 -9.59 14.33
N THR A 291 17.95 -8.31 14.67
CA THR A 291 17.67 -7.28 13.67
C THR A 291 18.92 -6.95 12.84
N PHE A 292 18.72 -6.34 11.65
CA PHE A 292 19.82 -5.84 10.81
C PHE A 292 20.81 -4.95 11.59
N ILE A 293 20.28 -4.03 12.42
CA ILE A 293 21.11 -3.10 13.21
C ILE A 293 21.94 -3.86 14.25
N GLU A 294 21.36 -4.83 14.93
CA GLU A 294 22.07 -5.68 15.90
C GLU A 294 23.14 -6.54 15.21
N TYR A 295 22.82 -7.12 14.06
CA TYR A 295 23.77 -7.89 13.26
C TYR A 295 24.96 -7.05 12.83
N LEU A 296 24.69 -5.87 12.25
CA LEU A 296 25.74 -4.96 11.80
C LEU A 296 26.61 -4.47 12.98
N THR A 297 25.97 -4.14 14.09
CA THR A 297 26.66 -3.73 15.32
C THR A 297 27.57 -4.83 15.84
N LYS A 298 27.06 -6.06 15.95
CA LYS A 298 27.83 -7.21 16.42
C LYS A 298 29.04 -7.49 15.51
N ARG A 299 28.84 -7.41 14.20
CA ARG A 299 29.92 -7.62 13.22
C ARG A 299 31.00 -6.55 13.32
N ARG A 300 30.61 -5.25 13.42
CA ARG A 300 31.55 -4.13 13.57
C ARG A 300 32.35 -4.20 14.85
N ILE A 301 31.69 -4.44 15.97
CA ILE A 301 32.39 -4.54 17.27
C ILE A 301 33.21 -5.82 17.36
N GLY A 302 32.75 -6.94 16.80
CA GLY A 302 33.56 -8.17 16.71
C GLY A 302 34.90 -7.93 16.02
N TYR A 303 34.90 -7.26 14.85
CA TYR A 303 36.12 -6.90 14.16
C TYR A 303 37.08 -6.04 15.03
N VAL A 304 36.53 -5.07 15.77
CA VAL A 304 37.32 -4.21 16.66
C VAL A 304 37.94 -5.04 17.80
N ILE A 305 37.19 -5.97 18.36
CA ILE A 305 37.67 -6.89 19.42
C ILE A 305 38.82 -7.74 18.88
N ASP A 306 38.64 -8.37 17.72
CA ASP A 306 39.66 -9.22 17.09
C ASP A 306 40.92 -8.42 16.79
N ALA A 307 40.80 -7.20 16.27
CA ALA A 307 41.92 -6.31 15.99
C ALA A 307 42.65 -5.88 17.28
N LEU A 308 41.96 -5.59 18.37
CA LEU A 308 42.58 -5.24 19.66
C LEU A 308 43.23 -6.44 20.32
N GLN A 309 42.70 -7.64 20.19
CA GLN A 309 43.32 -8.87 20.67
C GLN A 309 44.61 -9.17 19.91
N ALA A 310 44.62 -8.91 18.60
CA ALA A 310 45.82 -9.08 17.78
C ALA A 310 46.91 -8.00 18.08
N ASN A 311 46.48 -6.76 18.38
CA ASN A 311 47.35 -5.64 18.72
C ASN A 311 46.75 -4.75 19.81
N PRO A 312 47.05 -5.01 21.10
CA PRO A 312 46.51 -4.21 22.22
C PRO A 312 46.89 -2.73 22.22
N ASN A 313 47.91 -2.35 21.43
CA ASN A 313 48.36 -0.97 21.29
C ASN A 313 47.73 -0.24 20.09
N ALA A 314 46.80 -0.87 19.33
CA ALA A 314 46.10 -0.22 18.25
C ALA A 314 45.21 0.92 18.75
N ASP A 315 45.10 2.01 17.97
CA ASP A 315 44.20 3.11 18.31
C ASP A 315 42.72 2.67 18.13
N ILE A 316 42.03 2.53 19.24
CA ILE A 316 40.64 2.14 19.27
C ILE A 316 39.71 3.11 18.52
N HIS A 317 40.08 4.41 18.44
CA HIS A 317 39.30 5.41 17.72
C HIS A 317 39.42 5.21 16.20
N GLU A 318 40.60 4.92 15.73
CA GLU A 318 40.84 4.59 14.32
C GLU A 318 40.11 3.31 13.93
N LEU A 319 40.14 2.28 14.77
CA LEU A 319 39.41 1.03 14.54
C LEU A 319 37.93 1.22 14.48
N LEU A 320 37.35 1.99 15.40
CA LEU A 320 35.91 2.28 15.42
C LEU A 320 35.47 3.12 14.21
N ASN A 321 36.29 4.08 13.78
CA ASN A 321 36.04 4.84 12.56
C ASN A 321 36.14 3.94 11.31
N HIS A 322 37.15 3.06 11.27
CA HIS A 322 37.36 2.13 10.17
C HIS A 322 36.15 1.18 9.93
N VAL A 323 35.48 0.77 10.99
CA VAL A 323 34.29 -0.07 10.88
C VAL A 323 32.99 0.71 10.66
N GLY A 324 33.10 2.04 10.39
CA GLY A 324 31.95 2.87 9.96
C GLY A 324 31.17 3.56 11.06
N TYR A 325 31.75 3.75 12.25
CA TYR A 325 31.15 4.61 13.26
C TYR A 325 31.57 6.06 13.05
N ARG A 326 30.58 6.95 12.83
CA ARG A 326 30.80 8.41 12.69
C ARG A 326 30.84 9.15 14.04
N GLN A 327 30.16 8.60 15.05
CA GLN A 327 30.03 9.23 16.36
C GLN A 327 30.63 8.34 17.44
N ARG A 328 31.60 8.89 18.16
CA ARG A 328 32.27 8.21 19.27
C ARG A 328 31.31 7.70 20.33
N SER A 329 30.35 8.52 20.74
CA SER A 329 29.37 8.16 21.78
C SER A 329 28.52 6.93 21.39
N THR A 330 28.14 6.83 20.13
CA THR A 330 27.40 5.67 19.62
C THR A 330 28.27 4.42 19.59
N ALA A 331 29.53 4.56 19.12
CA ALA A 331 30.47 3.46 19.07
C ALA A 331 30.77 2.89 20.47
N TRP A 332 31.02 3.77 21.45
CA TRP A 332 31.31 3.40 22.83
C TRP A 332 30.15 2.69 23.49
N ARG A 333 28.93 3.23 23.35
CA ARG A 333 27.72 2.60 23.89
C ARG A 333 27.49 1.20 23.29
N ASN A 334 27.72 1.04 21.99
CA ASN A 334 27.54 -0.24 21.32
C ASN A 334 28.64 -1.25 21.73
N PHE A 335 29.87 -0.77 21.89
CA PHE A 335 30.98 -1.60 22.39
C PHE A 335 30.68 -2.10 23.80
N GLN A 336 30.31 -1.21 24.70
CA GLN A 336 29.94 -1.56 26.08
C GLN A 336 28.73 -2.50 26.15
N LYS A 337 27.73 -2.31 25.28
CA LYS A 337 26.56 -3.21 25.19
C LYS A 337 26.94 -4.63 24.82
N ILE A 338 27.96 -4.82 24.00
CA ILE A 338 28.40 -6.16 23.51
C ILE A 338 29.39 -6.81 24.45
N THR A 339 30.38 -6.05 24.96
CA THR A 339 31.48 -6.56 25.78
C THR A 339 31.21 -6.52 27.30
N GLY A 340 30.22 -5.71 27.72
CA GLY A 340 29.95 -5.44 29.15
C GLY A 340 30.90 -4.41 29.78
N MET A 341 31.94 -3.95 29.09
CA MET A 341 32.95 -3.00 29.59
C MET A 341 33.21 -1.88 28.59
N THR A 342 33.76 -0.78 29.05
CA THR A 342 34.14 0.32 28.15
C THR A 342 35.35 -0.09 27.27
N PRO A 343 35.52 0.53 26.09
CA PRO A 343 36.66 0.24 25.22
C PRO A 343 38.00 0.42 25.90
N THR A 344 38.12 1.41 26.81
CA THR A 344 39.38 1.66 27.57
C THR A 344 39.66 0.51 28.54
N GLU A 345 38.64 0.14 29.36
CA GLU A 345 38.76 -0.98 30.30
C GLU A 345 39.11 -2.30 29.57
N PHE A 346 38.53 -2.48 28.37
CA PHE A 346 38.84 -3.68 27.56
C PHE A 346 40.32 -3.72 27.15
N VAL A 347 40.87 -2.60 26.66
CA VAL A 347 42.28 -2.52 26.28
C VAL A 347 43.22 -2.70 27.51
N ASP A 348 42.88 -2.10 28.64
CA ASP A 348 43.63 -2.24 29.89
C ASP A 348 43.67 -3.67 30.39
N ASN A 349 42.62 -4.43 30.18
CA ASN A 349 42.54 -5.85 30.52
C ASN A 349 43.32 -6.77 29.54
N LEU A 350 43.67 -6.28 28.36
CA LEU A 350 44.50 -7.01 27.37
C LEU A 350 45.99 -6.80 27.56
N LYS A 351 46.37 -5.75 28.28
CA LYS A 351 47.78 -5.43 28.61
C LYS A 351 48.23 -6.09 29.89
#